data_a5cfd4c6d3eadd820e47864d53feaf2b
#
_entry.id   a5cfd4c6d3eadd820e47864d53feaf2b
#
_cell.length_a   1.000
_cell.length_b   1.000
_cell.length_c   1.000
_cell.angle_alpha   90.00
_cell.angle_beta   90.00
_cell.angle_gamma   90.00
#
_symmetry.space_group_name_H-M   'P 1'
#
loop_
_entity.id
_entity.type
_entity.pdbx_description
1 polymer ?
#
loop_
_entity_poly.entity_id
_entity_poly.type
_entity_poly.pdbx_seq_one_letter_code
_entity_poly.pdbx_strand_id
1 'polypeptide(L)'
;MPYSPLLIKPFREELTSVGFVELHTADDVDRAMKDAATGMTLVVINSVAGCAAGTARPGVRLALEGDTKRPDRLLTVFDEQDIEATAKMRSYFADIPPSHPSIALLKDGELVYFIPRHRIEGRDARSIAADLQSVFDEFGQ
;
A
#
# COMPACT_ATOMS: atom_id res chain seq x y z
N MET A 1 -13.79 8.61 14.11
CA MET A 1 -12.99 9.78 14.52
C MET A 1 -11.58 9.63 14.06
N PRO A 2 -11.02 10.62 13.36
CA PRO A 2 -9.60 10.58 13.03
C PRO A 2 -8.74 10.63 14.30
N TYR A 3 -7.58 10.01 14.22
CA TYR A 3 -6.59 10.10 15.28
C TYR A 3 -5.86 11.44 15.22
N SER A 4 -5.22 11.83 16.31
CA SER A 4 -4.38 13.02 16.32
C SER A 4 -3.27 12.87 15.25
N PRO A 5 -3.01 13.90 14.44
CA PRO A 5 -1.92 13.85 13.47
C PRO A 5 -0.55 13.50 14.07
N LEU A 6 -0.30 13.94 15.31
CA LEU A 6 0.96 13.62 15.98
C LEU A 6 1.05 12.14 16.35
N LEU A 7 -0.07 11.52 16.68
CA LEU A 7 -0.09 10.10 17.04
C LEU A 7 0.24 9.21 15.84
N ILE A 8 -0.25 9.55 14.66
CA ILE A 8 -0.07 8.71 13.48
C ILE A 8 1.16 9.06 12.65
N LYS A 9 1.82 10.17 12.96
CA LYS A 9 2.99 10.62 12.22
C LYS A 9 4.06 9.52 12.04
N PRO A 10 4.45 8.78 13.09
CA PRO A 10 5.43 7.71 12.90
C PRO A 10 4.97 6.63 11.93
N PHE A 11 3.67 6.33 11.91
CA PHE A 11 3.13 5.31 11.01
C PHE A 11 3.14 5.78 9.55
N ARG A 12 2.92 7.08 9.32
CA ARG A 12 3.06 7.64 7.98
C ARG A 12 4.52 7.61 7.53
N GLU A 13 5.42 7.99 8.43
CA GLU A 13 6.84 8.09 8.11
C GLU A 13 7.49 6.75 7.80
N GLU A 14 6.96 5.65 8.33
CA GLU A 14 7.46 4.32 7.97
C GLU A 14 7.38 4.07 6.46
N LEU A 15 6.39 4.64 5.79
CA LEU A 15 6.24 4.48 4.35
C LEU A 15 6.83 5.65 3.58
N THR A 16 6.61 6.90 4.02
CA THR A 16 7.13 8.05 3.28
C THR A 16 8.65 8.08 3.26
N SER A 17 9.29 7.58 4.32
CA SER A 17 10.77 7.55 4.38
C SER A 17 11.39 6.59 3.36
N VAL A 18 10.62 5.67 2.79
CA VAL A 18 11.12 4.76 1.76
C VAL A 18 10.56 5.10 0.37
N GLY A 19 9.93 6.25 0.23
CA GLY A 19 9.54 6.78 -1.08
C GLY A 19 8.06 6.75 -1.40
N PHE A 20 7.20 6.36 -0.46
CA PHE A 20 5.76 6.39 -0.71
C PHE A 20 5.26 7.82 -0.78
N VAL A 21 4.37 8.07 -1.74
CA VAL A 21 3.67 9.34 -1.89
C VAL A 21 2.31 9.20 -1.20
N GLU A 22 2.03 10.09 -0.24
CA GLU A 22 0.75 10.09 0.46
C GLU A 22 -0.31 10.81 -0.37
N LEU A 23 -1.49 10.19 -0.46
CA LEU A 23 -2.63 10.75 -1.16
C LEU A 23 -3.68 11.11 -0.12
N HIS A 24 -4.03 12.38 -0.04
CA HIS A 24 -4.89 12.90 1.05
C HIS A 24 -6.33 13.18 0.60
N THR A 25 -6.56 13.34 -0.70
CA THR A 25 -7.88 13.67 -1.24
C THR A 25 -8.24 12.72 -2.38
N ALA A 26 -9.53 12.69 -2.72
CA ALA A 26 -10.00 11.90 -3.87
C ALA A 26 -9.33 12.38 -5.17
N ASP A 27 -9.14 13.69 -5.31
CA ASP A 27 -8.46 14.24 -6.49
C ASP A 27 -7.00 13.80 -6.58
N ASP A 28 -6.31 13.75 -5.44
CA ASP A 28 -4.92 13.24 -5.39
C ASP A 28 -4.87 11.81 -5.92
N VAL A 29 -5.83 10.97 -5.51
CA VAL A 29 -5.89 9.58 -5.95
C VAL A 29 -6.14 9.50 -7.45
N ASP A 30 -7.10 10.25 -7.96
CA ASP A 30 -7.40 10.22 -9.41
C ASP A 30 -6.21 10.66 -10.25
N ARG A 31 -5.49 11.70 -9.81
CA ARG A 31 -4.30 12.16 -10.53
C ARG A 31 -3.20 11.10 -10.51
N ALA A 32 -2.96 10.49 -9.36
CA ALA A 32 -1.93 9.46 -9.25
C ALA A 32 -2.29 8.22 -10.08
N MET A 33 -3.55 7.84 -10.12
CA MET A 33 -3.98 6.66 -10.85
C MET A 33 -3.96 6.86 -12.37
N LYS A 34 -4.00 8.09 -12.85
CA LYS A 34 -3.76 8.37 -14.26
C LYS A 34 -2.34 7.98 -14.67
N ASP A 35 -1.38 8.33 -13.83
CA ASP A 35 0.02 7.97 -14.07
C ASP A 35 0.24 6.47 -13.95
N ALA A 36 -0.57 5.79 -13.14
CA ALA A 36 -0.48 4.36 -12.93
C ALA A 36 -1.02 3.53 -14.12
N ALA A 37 -1.55 4.17 -15.15
CA ALA A 37 -1.98 3.47 -16.36
C ALA A 37 -0.84 2.76 -17.07
N THR A 38 0.42 3.13 -16.78
CA THR A 38 1.60 2.44 -17.30
C THR A 38 2.54 2.11 -16.16
N GLY A 39 3.24 0.98 -16.28
CA GLY A 39 4.23 0.57 -15.29
C GLY A 39 3.64 -0.14 -14.08
N MET A 40 4.48 -0.37 -13.09
CA MET A 40 4.13 -1.11 -11.87
C MET A 40 3.93 -0.15 -10.70
N THR A 41 2.77 -0.24 -10.05
CA THR A 41 2.40 0.64 -8.93
C THR A 41 2.06 -0.19 -7.71
N LEU A 42 2.72 0.10 -6.59
CA LEU A 42 2.41 -0.52 -5.31
C LEU A 42 1.58 0.45 -4.49
N VAL A 43 0.43 -0.01 -4.00
CA VAL A 43 -0.47 0.79 -3.16
C VAL A 43 -0.56 0.13 -1.80
N VAL A 44 -0.31 0.89 -0.74
CA VAL A 44 -0.52 0.43 0.64
C VAL A 44 -1.65 1.23 1.26
N ILE A 45 -2.70 0.53 1.69
CA ILE A 45 -3.73 1.13 2.51
C ILE A 45 -3.24 1.02 3.95
N ASN A 46 -2.70 2.10 4.47
CA ASN A 46 -2.07 2.16 5.78
C ASN A 46 -3.12 2.23 6.89
N SER A 47 -2.74 1.84 8.09
CA SER A 47 -3.66 1.77 9.21
C SER A 47 -2.89 1.78 10.53
N VAL A 48 -3.60 2.15 11.61
CA VAL A 48 -3.10 1.96 12.99
C VAL A 48 -3.61 0.65 13.60
N ALA A 49 -4.46 -0.09 12.87
CA ALA A 49 -5.25 -1.19 13.44
C ALA A 49 -4.46 -2.47 13.67
N GLY A 50 -4.05 -2.70 14.92
CA GLY A 50 -3.60 -4.00 15.42
C GLY A 50 -2.25 -4.48 14.92
N CYS A 51 -2.01 -5.79 15.14
CA CYS A 51 -0.74 -6.43 14.79
C CYS A 51 -0.49 -6.47 13.28
N ALA A 52 -1.56 -6.58 12.48
CA ALA A 52 -1.41 -6.61 11.03
C ALA A 52 -0.79 -5.32 10.49
N ALA A 53 -1.20 -4.16 11.03
CA ALA A 53 -0.63 -2.88 10.62
C ALA A 53 0.86 -2.80 10.97
N GLY A 54 1.23 -3.30 12.16
CA GLY A 54 2.62 -3.33 12.60
C GLY A 54 3.49 -4.31 11.84
N THR A 55 2.90 -5.22 11.06
CA THR A 55 3.63 -6.18 10.23
C THR A 55 3.70 -5.73 8.78
N ALA A 56 2.61 -5.13 8.29
CA ALA A 56 2.54 -4.71 6.88
C ALA A 56 3.60 -3.67 6.53
N ARG A 57 3.75 -2.64 7.35
CA ARG A 57 4.72 -1.58 7.06
C ARG A 57 6.17 -2.09 7.02
N PRO A 58 6.66 -2.82 8.04
CA PRO A 58 8.01 -3.37 7.95
C PRO A 58 8.18 -4.34 6.78
N GLY A 59 7.15 -5.14 6.47
CA GLY A 59 7.20 -6.08 5.35
C GLY A 59 7.38 -5.37 4.02
N VAL A 60 6.64 -4.29 3.80
CA VAL A 60 6.77 -3.47 2.60
C VAL A 60 8.16 -2.84 2.52
N ARG A 61 8.65 -2.30 3.65
CA ARG A 61 9.99 -1.69 3.68
C ARG A 61 11.07 -2.70 3.33
N LEU A 62 11.01 -3.91 3.89
CA LEU A 62 11.96 -4.97 3.58
C LEU A 62 11.90 -5.36 2.10
N ALA A 63 10.70 -5.44 1.52
CA ALA A 63 10.55 -5.77 0.11
C ALA A 63 11.28 -4.77 -0.77
N LEU A 64 11.25 -3.50 -0.41
CA LEU A 64 11.87 -2.43 -1.20
C LEU A 64 13.39 -2.36 -1.01
N GLU A 65 13.94 -3.02 0.01
CA GLU A 65 15.38 -3.09 0.24
C GLU A 65 16.06 -4.20 -0.56
N GLY A 66 15.27 -5.11 -1.15
CA GLY A 66 15.81 -6.25 -1.88
C GLY A 66 16.38 -5.89 -3.23
N ASP A 67 16.99 -6.90 -3.88
CA ASP A 67 17.59 -6.75 -5.21
C ASP A 67 16.59 -6.93 -6.34
N THR A 68 15.33 -7.17 -6.02
CA THR A 68 14.29 -7.35 -7.01
C THR A 68 13.92 -6.03 -7.66
N LYS A 69 13.22 -6.11 -8.77
CA LYS A 69 12.71 -4.93 -9.46
C LYS A 69 11.74 -4.18 -8.54
N ARG A 70 11.95 -2.89 -8.40
CA ARG A 70 11.06 -2.05 -7.59
C ARG A 70 9.89 -1.57 -8.42
N PRO A 71 8.72 -1.34 -7.79
CA PRO A 71 7.62 -0.66 -8.47
C PRO A 71 8.05 0.72 -8.96
N ASP A 72 7.47 1.15 -10.06
CA ASP A 72 7.73 2.49 -10.61
C ASP A 72 7.13 3.59 -9.74
N ARG A 73 6.05 3.27 -9.03
CA ARG A 73 5.36 4.21 -8.14
C ARG A 73 5.00 3.54 -6.83
N LEU A 74 5.09 4.30 -5.76
CA LEU A 74 4.74 3.85 -4.41
C LEU A 74 3.70 4.83 -3.87
N LEU A 75 2.48 4.38 -3.69
CA LEU A 75 1.35 5.22 -3.27
C LEU A 75 0.75 4.70 -1.98
N THR A 76 0.30 5.60 -1.10
CA THR A 76 -0.36 5.19 0.12
C THR A 76 -1.51 6.13 0.48
N VAL A 77 -2.55 5.55 1.07
CA VAL A 77 -3.65 6.27 1.72
C VAL A 77 -3.74 5.77 3.16
N PHE A 78 -4.19 6.61 4.07
CA PHE A 78 -4.29 6.24 5.49
C PHE A 78 -5.77 6.11 5.86
N ASP A 79 -6.20 4.88 6.10
CA ASP A 79 -7.63 4.54 6.19
C ASP A 79 -8.38 5.34 7.26
N GLU A 80 -7.83 5.43 8.47
CA GLU A 80 -8.53 6.08 9.57
C GLU A 80 -8.45 7.62 9.53
N GLN A 81 -7.63 8.17 8.63
CA GLN A 81 -7.37 9.61 8.58
C GLN A 81 -7.83 10.26 7.27
N ASP A 82 -7.44 9.68 6.14
CA ASP A 82 -7.72 10.24 4.83
C ASP A 82 -8.88 9.46 4.19
N ILE A 83 -10.05 9.64 4.77
CA ILE A 83 -11.22 8.81 4.49
C ILE A 83 -11.66 8.89 3.04
N GLU A 84 -11.69 10.10 2.46
CA GLU A 84 -12.11 10.29 1.06
C GLU A 84 -11.09 9.68 0.09
N ALA A 85 -9.80 9.89 0.36
CA ALA A 85 -8.75 9.32 -0.46
C ALA A 85 -8.80 7.79 -0.42
N THR A 86 -9.01 7.22 0.77
CA THR A 86 -9.07 5.77 0.93
C THR A 86 -10.27 5.18 0.18
N ALA A 87 -11.44 5.82 0.29
CA ALA A 87 -12.63 5.38 -0.43
C ALA A 87 -12.42 5.45 -1.93
N LYS A 88 -11.79 6.52 -2.42
CA LYS A 88 -11.51 6.68 -3.84
C LYS A 88 -10.53 5.62 -4.34
N MET A 89 -9.47 5.35 -3.57
CA MET A 89 -8.50 4.33 -3.93
C MET A 89 -9.18 2.96 -4.02
N ARG A 90 -10.04 2.62 -3.07
CA ARG A 90 -10.77 1.35 -3.08
C ARG A 90 -11.69 1.22 -4.29
N SER A 91 -12.17 2.33 -4.86
CA SER A 91 -13.03 2.29 -6.04
C SER A 91 -12.30 1.74 -7.27
N TYR A 92 -10.97 1.78 -7.27
CA TYR A 92 -10.17 1.23 -8.38
C TYR A 92 -10.03 -0.29 -8.30
N PHE A 93 -10.39 -0.91 -7.17
CA PHE A 93 -10.46 -2.36 -7.04
C PHE A 93 -11.74 -2.73 -6.27
N ALA A 94 -12.88 -2.27 -6.79
CA ALA A 94 -14.18 -2.37 -6.12
C ALA A 94 -14.66 -3.79 -5.87
N ASP A 95 -14.14 -4.77 -6.62
CA ASP A 95 -14.48 -6.18 -6.43
C ASP A 95 -13.82 -6.82 -5.21
N ILE A 96 -12.87 -6.11 -4.60
CA ILE A 96 -12.17 -6.61 -3.42
C ILE A 96 -12.86 -6.06 -2.17
N PRO A 97 -13.27 -6.92 -1.21
CA PRO A 97 -13.85 -6.44 0.04
C PRO A 97 -12.87 -5.53 0.80
N PRO A 98 -13.36 -4.43 1.37
CA PRO A 98 -12.48 -3.50 2.11
C PRO A 98 -11.79 -4.16 3.29
N SER A 99 -10.51 -3.88 3.44
CA SER A 99 -9.75 -4.28 4.62
C SER A 99 -8.58 -3.31 4.83
N HIS A 100 -8.06 -3.24 6.05
CA HIS A 100 -6.95 -2.36 6.39
C HIS A 100 -6.14 -2.94 7.55
N PRO A 101 -4.83 -2.98 7.44
CA PRO A 101 -4.06 -2.60 6.27
C PRO A 101 -4.25 -3.59 5.12
N SER A 102 -3.98 -3.14 3.92
CA SER A 102 -3.96 -4.02 2.75
C SER A 102 -2.94 -3.49 1.75
N ILE A 103 -2.50 -4.37 0.84
CA ILE A 103 -1.44 -4.06 -0.11
C ILE A 103 -1.91 -4.50 -1.49
N ALA A 104 -1.81 -3.60 -2.46
CA ALA A 104 -2.24 -3.86 -3.83
C ALA A 104 -1.09 -3.59 -4.79
N LEU A 105 -0.93 -4.45 -5.79
CA LEU A 105 0.03 -4.23 -6.88
C LEU A 105 -0.74 -4.11 -8.18
N LEU A 106 -0.49 -3.02 -8.91
CA LEU A 106 -1.08 -2.79 -10.22
C LEU A 106 0.01 -2.82 -11.29
N LYS A 107 -0.33 -3.37 -12.45
CA LYS A 107 0.53 -3.36 -13.62
C LYS A 107 -0.27 -2.78 -14.77
N ASP A 108 0.22 -1.68 -15.34
CA ASP A 108 -0.44 -0.98 -16.44
C ASP A 108 -1.92 -0.69 -16.12
N GLY A 109 -2.17 -0.26 -14.89
CA GLY A 109 -3.51 0.11 -14.43
C GLY A 109 -4.39 -1.04 -13.96
N GLU A 110 -3.94 -2.28 -14.08
CA GLU A 110 -4.72 -3.45 -13.67
C GLU A 110 -4.21 -4.04 -12.37
N LEU A 111 -5.13 -4.44 -11.50
CA LEU A 111 -4.78 -5.10 -10.26
C LEU A 111 -4.28 -6.50 -10.56
N VAL A 112 -3.02 -6.79 -10.22
CA VAL A 112 -2.40 -8.10 -10.50
C VAL A 112 -2.10 -8.90 -9.22
N TYR A 113 -2.08 -8.25 -8.06
CA TYR A 113 -1.86 -8.93 -6.79
C TYR A 113 -2.44 -8.12 -5.65
N PHE A 114 -2.99 -8.80 -4.65
CA PHE A 114 -3.60 -8.13 -3.50
C PHE A 114 -3.38 -8.96 -2.23
N ILE A 115 -2.96 -8.30 -1.15
CA ILE A 115 -2.84 -8.94 0.16
C ILE A 115 -3.81 -8.24 1.10
N PRO A 116 -4.97 -8.86 1.39
CA PRO A 116 -5.91 -8.29 2.36
C PRO A 116 -5.43 -8.52 3.79
N ARG A 117 -6.06 -7.84 4.75
CA ARG A 117 -5.68 -7.92 6.16
C ARG A 117 -5.57 -9.36 6.66
N HIS A 118 -6.55 -10.21 6.33
CA HIS A 118 -6.56 -11.58 6.85
C HIS A 118 -5.39 -12.42 6.35
N ARG A 119 -4.72 -11.99 5.27
CA ARG A 119 -3.53 -12.65 4.75
C ARG A 119 -2.24 -12.00 5.26
N ILE A 120 -2.36 -10.93 6.03
CA ILE A 120 -1.23 -10.30 6.73
C ILE A 120 -1.18 -10.82 8.16
N GLU A 121 -2.35 -11.01 8.77
CA GLU A 121 -2.45 -11.48 10.15
C GLU A 121 -1.75 -12.84 10.33
N GLY A 122 -0.98 -12.95 11.41
CA GLY A 122 -0.28 -14.19 11.72
C GLY A 122 1.01 -14.41 10.93
N ARG A 123 1.39 -13.46 10.08
CA ARG A 123 2.64 -13.55 9.32
C ARG A 123 3.66 -12.57 9.86
N ASP A 124 4.92 -12.79 9.54
CA ASP A 124 5.97 -11.84 9.91
C ASP A 124 6.37 -10.98 8.70
N ALA A 125 7.17 -9.95 8.97
CA ALA A 125 7.58 -8.98 7.94
C ALA A 125 8.36 -9.66 6.81
N ARG A 126 9.19 -10.65 7.11
CA ARG A 126 9.97 -11.37 6.10
C ARG A 126 9.08 -12.13 5.13
N SER A 127 8.01 -12.75 5.64
CA SER A 127 7.06 -13.48 4.80
C SER A 127 6.35 -12.54 3.83
N ILE A 128 5.90 -11.38 4.32
CA ILE A 128 5.28 -10.36 3.49
C ILE A 128 6.27 -9.85 2.43
N ALA A 129 7.51 -9.56 2.86
CA ALA A 129 8.53 -9.08 1.94
C ALA A 129 8.83 -10.09 0.83
N ALA A 130 8.92 -11.38 1.18
CA ALA A 130 9.19 -12.43 0.18
C ALA A 130 8.08 -12.51 -0.87
N ASP A 131 6.81 -12.43 -0.44
CA ASP A 131 5.68 -12.40 -1.37
C ASP A 131 5.78 -11.22 -2.32
N LEU A 132 6.04 -10.03 -1.78
CA LEU A 132 6.11 -8.82 -2.61
C LEU A 132 7.28 -8.87 -3.58
N GLN A 133 8.44 -9.33 -3.13
CA GLN A 133 9.61 -9.44 -4.00
C GLN A 133 9.34 -10.41 -5.15
N SER A 134 8.66 -11.51 -4.88
CA SER A 134 8.29 -12.48 -5.91
C SER A 134 7.40 -11.86 -6.98
N VAL A 135 6.38 -11.08 -6.58
CA VAL A 135 5.48 -10.46 -7.56
C VAL A 135 6.14 -9.26 -8.26
N PHE A 136 7.05 -8.54 -7.58
CA PHE A 136 7.82 -7.48 -8.24
C PHE A 136 8.65 -8.06 -9.39
N ASP A 137 9.30 -9.21 -9.17
CA ASP A 137 10.05 -9.90 -10.21
C ASP A 137 9.15 -10.34 -11.35
N GLU A 138 7.99 -10.91 -11.01
CA GLU A 138 7.07 -11.44 -12.01
C GLU A 138 6.52 -10.33 -12.92
N PHE A 139 6.13 -9.20 -12.33
CA PHE A 139 5.45 -8.12 -13.06
C PHE A 139 6.36 -6.95 -13.43
N GLY A 140 7.61 -6.98 -13.02
CA GLY A 140 8.57 -5.92 -13.30
C GLY A 140 9.27 -6.04 -14.65
N GLN A 141 8.86 -6.98 -15.46
CA GLN A 141 9.47 -7.24 -16.77
C GLN A 141 9.16 -6.12 -17.77
#